data_fa317633911f34c4cbafd808186ddf60
#
_entry.id   fa317633911f34c4cbafd808186ddf60
#
_cell.length_a   1.000
_cell.length_b   1.000
_cell.length_c   1.000
_cell.angle_alpha   90.00
_cell.angle_beta   90.00
_cell.angle_gamma   90.00
#
_symmetry.space_group_name_H-M   'P 1'
#
loop_
_entity.id
_entity.type
_entity.pdbx_description
1 polymer ?
#
loop_
_entity_poly.entity_id
_entity_poly.type
_entity_poly.pdbx_seq_one_letter_code
_entity_poly.pdbx_strand_id
1 'polypeptide(L)'
;MHASILDKRFMIKAIPVADRRPIELNSIMKPHPLSYMELPFDPEYSLYNNRMTPERLNNVTDDEQYWAVRQRVAFRNTGEFPVEISGPEAEKFANRVFARDVSRVKVGRCSYNFVLYHHGGMITDGVMLRLAEDRFWMAQADGELIKWYLAHAHDFDVTISDPNVWVTQVQGPRSMEVLRDVIDGDFPDPWRYFDIATVSIAGEEVLIT
;
A
#
# COMPACT_ATOMS: atom_id res chain seq x y z
N MET A 1 13.31 20.75 0.14
CA MET A 1 12.54 21.29 1.28
C MET A 1 11.75 20.21 2.04
N HIS A 2 11.85 18.91 1.67
CA HIS A 2 11.10 17.83 2.30
C HIS A 2 11.81 17.09 3.45
N ALA A 3 13.12 17.27 3.60
CA ALA A 3 13.88 16.65 4.70
C ALA A 3 13.59 17.28 6.08
N SER A 4 13.01 18.48 6.13
CA SER A 4 12.79 19.20 7.39
C SER A 4 11.49 18.83 8.11
N ILE A 5 10.59 18.09 7.49
CA ILE A 5 9.25 17.76 8.05
C ILE A 5 9.31 16.49 8.91
N LEU A 6 10.22 15.58 8.62
CA LEU A 6 10.59 14.46 9.50
C LEU A 6 11.38 14.91 10.72
N ASP A 7 11.67 16.20 10.73
CA ASP A 7 12.46 16.88 11.70
C ASP A 7 11.85 16.75 13.11
N LYS A 8 12.65 16.63 14.06
CA LYS A 8 12.55 16.94 15.49
C LYS A 8 11.25 16.58 16.25
N ARG A 9 10.03 16.82 15.73
CA ARG A 9 8.79 16.55 16.48
C ARG A 9 8.44 15.08 16.54
N PHE A 10 8.55 14.38 15.43
CA PHE A 10 8.32 12.93 15.36
C PHE A 10 9.36 12.18 16.19
N MET A 11 10.63 12.53 16.03
CA MET A 11 11.73 11.91 16.78
C MET A 11 11.61 12.13 18.30
N ILE A 12 11.11 13.30 18.72
CA ILE A 12 10.95 13.64 20.14
C ILE A 12 9.83 12.83 20.80
N LYS A 13 8.75 12.50 20.09
CA LYS A 13 7.64 11.71 20.62
C LYS A 13 7.92 10.19 20.60
N ALA A 14 8.64 9.70 19.62
CA ALA A 14 8.96 8.27 19.49
C ALA A 14 10.00 7.78 20.50
N ILE A 15 10.75 8.68 21.16
CA ILE A 15 11.84 8.32 22.08
C ILE A 15 11.71 9.05 23.40
N PRO A 16 11.00 8.50 24.38
CA PRO A 16 10.92 9.07 25.71
C PRO A 16 12.17 8.72 26.53
N VAL A 17 13.35 9.19 26.14
CA VAL A 17 14.60 8.94 26.86
C VAL A 17 15.26 10.26 27.24
N ALA A 18 15.79 10.32 28.46
CA ALA A 18 16.40 11.52 29.04
C ALA A 18 17.68 11.98 28.33
N ASP A 19 18.35 11.11 27.58
CA ASP A 19 19.56 11.43 26.81
C ASP A 19 19.29 11.24 25.31
N ARG A 20 18.77 12.29 24.70
CA ARG A 20 18.25 12.26 23.33
C ARG A 20 19.35 12.57 22.31
N ARG A 21 20.06 11.55 21.91
CA ARG A 21 20.80 11.64 20.64
C ARG A 21 19.82 11.52 19.49
N PRO A 22 19.90 12.35 18.45
CA PRO A 22 19.09 12.17 17.27
C PRO A 22 19.37 10.79 16.68
N ILE A 23 18.34 9.94 16.60
CA ILE A 23 18.40 8.73 15.80
C ILE A 23 18.16 9.16 14.37
N GLU A 24 19.19 9.05 13.54
CA GLU A 24 18.97 9.14 12.10
C GLU A 24 18.13 7.93 11.69
N LEU A 25 16.89 8.19 11.30
CA LEU A 25 16.10 7.20 10.60
C LEU A 25 16.85 6.88 9.31
N ASN A 26 17.42 5.70 9.23
CA ASN A 26 18.11 5.30 8.03
C ASN A 26 17.08 5.13 6.88
N SER A 27 17.59 4.97 5.65
CA SER A 27 16.80 4.85 4.43
C SER A 27 15.78 3.69 4.38
N ILE A 28 15.71 2.86 5.42
CA ILE A 28 14.81 1.70 5.52
C ILE A 28 13.40 2.13 5.96
N MET A 29 13.29 3.16 6.80
CA MET A 29 11.98 3.65 7.25
C MET A 29 11.56 4.85 6.42
N LYS A 30 10.51 4.70 5.64
CA LYS A 30 10.03 5.74 4.73
C LYS A 30 8.68 6.28 5.21
N PRO A 31 8.52 7.59 5.39
CA PRO A 31 7.22 8.20 5.58
C PRO A 31 6.43 8.16 4.26
N HIS A 32 5.12 8.08 4.37
CA HIS A 32 4.26 8.24 3.21
C HIS A 32 4.44 9.64 2.60
N PRO A 33 4.49 9.81 1.27
CA PRO A 33 4.63 11.13 0.63
C PRO A 33 3.58 12.15 1.07
N LEU A 34 2.37 11.68 1.42
CA LEU A 34 1.26 12.51 1.90
C LEU A 34 1.17 12.60 3.44
N SER A 35 2.19 12.14 4.17
CA SER A 35 2.17 12.17 5.65
C SER A 35 2.05 13.58 6.24
N TYR A 36 2.40 14.62 5.47
CA TYR A 36 2.20 16.00 5.88
C TYR A 36 0.72 16.35 6.15
N MET A 37 -0.23 15.63 5.53
CA MET A 37 -1.67 15.82 5.72
C MET A 37 -2.13 15.35 7.11
N GLU A 38 -1.37 14.49 7.75
CA GLU A 38 -1.68 13.92 9.06
C GLU A 38 -1.17 14.81 10.21
N LEU A 39 -0.15 15.63 9.95
CA LEU A 39 0.51 16.45 10.99
C LEU A 39 -0.43 17.35 11.81
N PRO A 40 -1.49 17.97 11.24
CA PRO A 40 -2.44 18.78 12.02
C PRO A 40 -3.20 17.98 13.09
N PHE A 41 -3.26 16.66 12.92
CA PHE A 41 -4.01 15.75 13.79
C PHE A 41 -3.16 15.10 14.88
N ASP A 42 -1.89 15.53 15.04
CA ASP A 42 -0.94 15.01 16.02
C ASP A 42 -0.82 13.48 15.96
N PRO A 43 -0.29 12.93 14.85
CA PRO A 43 -0.28 11.50 14.60
C PRO A 43 0.74 10.75 15.46
N GLU A 44 0.38 9.56 15.90
CA GLU A 44 1.30 8.51 16.33
C GLU A 44 1.51 7.54 15.18
N TYR A 45 2.77 7.17 14.93
CA TYR A 45 3.12 6.28 13.83
C TYR A 45 3.60 4.94 14.34
N SER A 46 3.24 3.88 13.63
CA SER A 46 3.85 2.55 13.71
C SER A 46 4.61 2.23 12.43
N LEU A 47 5.31 1.12 12.44
CA LEU A 47 5.97 0.58 11.25
C LEU A 47 5.13 -0.54 10.65
N TYR A 48 4.92 -0.46 9.35
CA TYR A 48 4.26 -1.47 8.56
C TYR A 48 4.97 -1.60 7.22
N ASN A 49 5.58 -2.73 6.91
CA ASN A 49 6.45 -2.92 5.74
C ASN A 49 7.61 -1.88 5.64
N ASN A 50 8.23 -1.53 6.73
CA ASN A 50 9.23 -0.46 6.80
C ASN A 50 8.72 0.92 6.36
N ARG A 51 7.40 1.10 6.29
CA ARG A 51 6.72 2.36 6.05
C ARG A 51 6.12 2.89 7.34
N MET A 52 6.21 4.19 7.51
CA MET A 52 5.56 4.86 8.63
C MET A 52 4.08 5.00 8.32
N THR A 53 3.26 4.37 9.15
CA THR A 53 1.79 4.36 8.99
C THR A 53 1.16 5.01 10.22
N PRO A 54 0.22 5.97 10.05
CA PRO A 54 -0.47 6.57 11.17
C PRO A 54 -1.33 5.52 11.88
N GLU A 55 -1.05 5.29 13.15
CA GLU A 55 -1.80 4.37 14.00
C GLU A 55 -2.91 5.09 14.75
N ARG A 56 -2.61 6.32 15.19
CA ARG A 56 -3.53 7.15 15.96
C ARG A 56 -3.40 8.62 15.58
N LEU A 57 -4.52 9.34 15.64
CA LEU A 57 -4.61 10.79 15.47
C LEU A 57 -5.10 11.41 16.79
N ASN A 58 -4.20 12.00 17.58
CA ASN A 58 -4.50 12.42 18.95
C ASN A 58 -5.46 13.63 19.05
N ASN A 59 -5.52 14.45 18.00
CA ASN A 59 -6.44 15.61 17.95
C ASN A 59 -7.83 15.26 17.40
N VAL A 60 -8.12 13.98 17.18
CA VAL A 60 -9.43 13.48 16.73
C VAL A 60 -9.84 12.35 17.66
N THR A 61 -11.05 12.41 18.19
CA THR A 61 -11.54 11.35 19.08
C THR A 61 -11.74 10.02 18.35
N ASP A 62 -11.65 8.91 19.08
CA ASP A 62 -11.87 7.57 18.50
C ASP A 62 -13.29 7.47 17.91
N ASP A 63 -14.28 8.07 18.54
CA ASP A 63 -15.65 8.14 18.03
C ASP A 63 -15.74 8.90 16.70
N GLU A 64 -15.10 10.04 16.57
CA GLU A 64 -15.07 10.82 15.33
C GLU A 64 -14.41 10.03 14.18
N GLN A 65 -13.29 9.35 14.45
CA GLN A 65 -12.60 8.50 13.49
C GLN A 65 -13.49 7.33 13.08
N TYR A 66 -14.08 6.62 14.05
CA TYR A 66 -14.98 5.50 13.81
C TYR A 66 -16.18 5.90 12.96
N TRP A 67 -16.91 6.96 13.37
CA TRP A 67 -18.11 7.39 12.65
C TRP A 67 -17.81 8.05 11.30
N ALA A 68 -16.61 8.62 11.10
CA ALA A 68 -16.18 9.07 9.78
C ALA A 68 -16.18 7.91 8.78
N VAL A 69 -15.57 6.79 9.13
CA VAL A 69 -15.51 5.58 8.27
C VAL A 69 -16.89 4.93 8.10
N ARG A 70 -17.75 4.99 9.12
CA ARG A 70 -19.07 4.32 9.09
C ARG A 70 -20.17 5.12 8.40
N GLN A 71 -20.10 6.43 8.43
CA GLN A 71 -21.20 7.31 7.96
C GLN A 71 -20.78 8.30 6.88
N ARG A 72 -19.47 8.56 6.73
CA ARG A 72 -18.91 9.55 5.80
C ARG A 72 -17.85 8.91 4.91
N VAL A 73 -16.67 9.44 4.94
CA VAL A 73 -15.49 8.96 4.25
C VAL A 73 -14.26 9.36 5.05
N ALA A 74 -13.27 8.49 5.08
CA ALA A 74 -11.94 8.77 5.58
C ALA A 74 -10.90 8.52 4.48
N PHE A 75 -9.93 9.39 4.39
CA PHE A 75 -8.71 9.20 3.61
C PHE A 75 -7.61 8.73 4.55
N ARG A 76 -6.93 7.65 4.20
CA ARG A 76 -5.90 7.06 5.04
C ARG A 76 -4.67 6.68 4.20
N ASN A 77 -3.51 7.13 4.64
CA ASN A 77 -2.25 6.57 4.17
C ASN A 77 -2.01 5.21 4.82
N THR A 78 -1.61 4.25 4.01
CA THR A 78 -1.41 2.87 4.47
C THR A 78 0.01 2.40 4.22
N GLY A 79 0.39 1.29 4.84
CA GLY A 79 1.74 0.76 4.77
C GLY A 79 1.91 -0.41 3.80
N GLU A 80 0.86 -0.82 3.09
CA GLU A 80 0.96 -1.89 2.09
C GLU A 80 2.08 -1.59 1.11
N PHE A 81 2.92 -2.60 0.88
CA PHE A 81 4.09 -2.47 0.03
C PHE A 81 3.90 -3.30 -1.24
N PRO A 82 3.53 -2.66 -2.37
CA PRO A 82 3.47 -3.37 -3.64
C PRO A 82 4.84 -3.88 -4.06
N VAL A 83 4.91 -5.16 -4.43
CA VAL A 83 6.07 -5.78 -5.08
C VAL A 83 5.67 -6.11 -6.50
N GLU A 84 6.48 -5.69 -7.46
CA GLU A 84 6.28 -6.02 -8.87
C GLU A 84 6.94 -7.34 -9.23
N ILE A 85 6.20 -8.16 -9.97
CA ILE A 85 6.65 -9.38 -10.63
C ILE A 85 6.39 -9.16 -12.12
N SER A 86 7.45 -9.10 -12.93
CA SER A 86 7.32 -8.86 -14.37
C SER A 86 8.28 -9.75 -15.18
N GLY A 87 7.94 -10.01 -16.44
CA GLY A 87 8.74 -10.79 -17.37
C GLY A 87 7.99 -11.97 -18.00
N PRO A 88 8.62 -12.65 -18.99
CA PRO A 88 7.96 -13.68 -19.79
C PRO A 88 7.35 -14.84 -18.99
N GLU A 89 7.89 -15.14 -17.82
CA GLU A 89 7.39 -16.21 -16.95
C GLU A 89 6.70 -15.69 -15.67
N ALA A 90 6.28 -14.42 -15.65
CA ALA A 90 5.66 -13.80 -14.47
C ALA A 90 4.40 -14.52 -13.99
N GLU A 91 3.52 -14.98 -14.91
CA GLU A 91 2.33 -15.76 -14.53
C GLU A 91 2.70 -17.11 -13.90
N LYS A 92 3.68 -17.82 -14.46
CA LYS A 92 4.13 -19.10 -13.89
C LYS A 92 4.75 -18.91 -12.51
N PHE A 93 5.57 -17.86 -12.35
CA PHE A 93 6.17 -17.53 -11.08
C PHE A 93 5.12 -17.12 -10.05
N ALA A 94 4.17 -16.27 -10.43
CA ALA A 94 3.06 -15.88 -9.57
C ALA A 94 2.24 -17.10 -9.11
N ASN A 95 1.95 -18.06 -9.99
CA ASN A 95 1.33 -19.34 -9.64
C ASN A 95 2.19 -20.22 -8.73
N ARG A 96 3.51 -20.02 -8.74
CA ARG A 96 4.43 -20.74 -7.83
C ARG A 96 4.37 -20.21 -6.40
N VAL A 97 4.20 -18.88 -6.23
CA VAL A 97 4.31 -18.22 -4.92
C VAL A 97 2.97 -17.86 -4.27
N PHE A 98 1.91 -17.73 -5.06
CA PHE A 98 0.56 -17.44 -4.55
C PHE A 98 -0.29 -18.69 -4.40
N ALA A 99 -1.19 -18.65 -3.42
CA ALA A 99 -2.07 -19.79 -3.14
C ALA A 99 -3.21 -19.92 -4.16
N ARG A 100 -3.63 -18.82 -4.79
CA ARG A 100 -4.67 -18.85 -5.83
C ARG A 100 -4.05 -19.01 -7.21
N ASP A 101 -4.78 -19.68 -8.09
CA ASP A 101 -4.49 -19.75 -9.51
C ASP A 101 -4.66 -18.36 -10.17
N VAL A 102 -3.54 -17.69 -10.43
CA VAL A 102 -3.53 -16.34 -11.00
C VAL A 102 -3.88 -16.33 -12.49
N SER A 103 -3.78 -17.46 -13.18
CA SER A 103 -4.17 -17.56 -14.60
C SER A 103 -5.65 -17.29 -14.83
N ARG A 104 -6.46 -17.44 -13.78
CA ARG A 104 -7.91 -17.13 -13.80
C ARG A 104 -8.23 -15.66 -13.59
N VAL A 105 -7.25 -14.86 -13.21
CA VAL A 105 -7.43 -13.41 -12.99
C VAL A 105 -7.16 -12.71 -14.33
N LYS A 106 -8.15 -11.99 -14.86
CA LYS A 106 -7.99 -11.24 -16.10
C LYS A 106 -7.10 -10.01 -15.90
N VAL A 107 -6.41 -9.58 -16.95
CA VAL A 107 -5.74 -8.26 -16.96
C VAL A 107 -6.74 -7.16 -16.60
N GLY A 108 -6.31 -6.21 -15.81
CA GLY A 108 -7.17 -5.14 -15.28
C GLY A 108 -8.04 -5.57 -14.09
N ARG A 109 -7.70 -6.70 -13.44
CA ARG A 109 -8.42 -7.20 -12.27
C ARG A 109 -7.49 -7.48 -11.10
N CYS A 110 -8.03 -7.34 -9.89
CA CYS A 110 -7.37 -7.79 -8.67
C CYS A 110 -7.88 -9.15 -8.20
N SER A 111 -7.13 -9.73 -7.29
CA SER A 111 -7.52 -10.93 -6.56
C SER A 111 -6.85 -10.90 -5.18
N TYR A 112 -7.62 -11.22 -4.14
CA TYR A 112 -7.03 -11.42 -2.81
C TYR A 112 -6.27 -12.75 -2.78
N ASN A 113 -5.02 -12.71 -2.34
CA ASN A 113 -4.11 -13.82 -2.35
C ASN A 113 -3.37 -14.01 -1.04
N PHE A 114 -2.87 -15.24 -0.84
CA PHE A 114 -2.00 -15.61 0.26
C PHE A 114 -0.64 -16.03 -0.28
N VAL A 115 0.41 -15.75 0.47
CA VAL A 115 1.73 -16.31 0.29
C VAL A 115 1.99 -17.30 1.42
N LEU A 116 2.36 -18.52 1.06
CA LEU A 116 2.48 -19.62 2.00
C LEU A 116 3.91 -20.16 2.05
N TYR A 117 4.30 -20.63 3.22
CA TYR A 117 5.45 -21.51 3.37
C TYR A 117 5.19 -22.89 2.70
N HIS A 118 6.24 -23.63 2.42
CA HIS A 118 6.15 -24.97 1.81
C HIS A 118 5.34 -25.98 2.65
N HIS A 119 5.17 -25.75 3.93
CA HIS A 119 4.35 -26.57 4.83
C HIS A 119 2.91 -26.06 4.99
N GLY A 120 2.51 -25.06 4.21
CA GLY A 120 1.15 -24.51 4.20
C GLY A 120 0.88 -23.41 5.25
N GLY A 121 1.85 -23.05 6.09
CA GLY A 121 1.72 -21.89 6.99
C GLY A 121 1.69 -20.59 6.20
N MET A 122 0.85 -19.64 6.61
CA MET A 122 0.74 -18.34 5.97
C MET A 122 1.94 -17.47 6.32
N ILE A 123 2.59 -16.89 5.31
CA ILE A 123 3.62 -15.87 5.46
C ILE A 123 2.92 -14.51 5.58
N THR A 124 2.09 -14.17 4.60
CA THR A 124 1.30 -12.95 4.55
C THR A 124 0.18 -13.09 3.53
N ASP A 125 -0.65 -12.07 3.45
CA ASP A 125 -1.73 -11.93 2.50
C ASP A 125 -1.68 -10.56 1.81
N GLY A 126 -2.56 -10.33 0.87
CA GLY A 126 -2.68 -9.05 0.20
C GLY A 126 -3.50 -9.10 -1.06
N VAL A 127 -3.55 -7.98 -1.74
CA VAL A 127 -4.25 -7.84 -3.02
C VAL A 127 -3.23 -7.94 -4.15
N MET A 128 -3.40 -8.95 -4.99
CA MET A 128 -2.64 -9.10 -6.23
C MET A 128 -3.40 -8.37 -7.35
N LEU A 129 -2.69 -7.52 -8.08
CA LEU A 129 -3.16 -6.79 -9.24
C LEU A 129 -2.53 -7.39 -10.50
N ARG A 130 -3.35 -7.78 -11.49
CA ARG A 130 -2.84 -8.17 -12.81
C ARG A 130 -2.89 -6.96 -13.76
N LEU A 131 -1.75 -6.31 -13.93
CA LEU A 131 -1.62 -5.08 -14.72
C LEU A 131 -1.45 -5.33 -16.22
N ALA A 132 -0.78 -6.44 -16.56
CA ALA A 132 -0.61 -6.91 -17.93
C ALA A 132 -0.53 -8.46 -17.94
N GLU A 133 -0.36 -9.07 -19.11
CA GLU A 133 -0.22 -10.53 -19.23
C GLU A 133 1.02 -11.04 -18.48
N ASP A 134 2.07 -10.23 -18.45
CA ASP A 134 3.39 -10.52 -17.90
C ASP A 134 3.78 -9.59 -16.75
N ARG A 135 2.80 -8.91 -16.12
CA ARG A 135 3.08 -7.90 -15.06
C ARG A 135 2.05 -7.95 -13.96
N PHE A 136 2.52 -8.21 -12.76
CA PHE A 136 1.71 -8.31 -11.54
C PHE A 136 2.29 -7.44 -10.44
N TRP A 137 1.41 -6.86 -9.62
CA TRP A 137 1.77 -6.31 -8.33
C TRP A 137 1.12 -7.12 -7.23
N MET A 138 1.85 -7.32 -6.14
CA MET A 138 1.30 -7.82 -4.89
C MET A 138 1.38 -6.71 -3.85
N ALA A 139 0.26 -6.05 -3.58
CA ALA A 139 0.10 -5.11 -2.48
C ALA A 139 -0.10 -5.93 -1.19
N GLN A 140 1.00 -6.23 -0.56
CA GLN A 140 1.05 -7.13 0.58
C GLN A 140 0.76 -6.42 1.89
N ALA A 141 0.20 -7.16 2.83
CA ALA A 141 0.18 -6.82 4.23
C ALA A 141 1.62 -6.81 4.80
N ASP A 142 1.80 -6.70 6.11
CA ASP A 142 3.14 -6.63 6.70
C ASP A 142 4.02 -7.83 6.35
N GLY A 143 5.32 -7.58 6.13
CA GLY A 143 6.32 -8.60 5.83
C GLY A 143 7.18 -8.29 4.60
N GLU A 144 8.44 -8.71 4.61
CA GLU A 144 9.41 -8.46 3.55
C GLU A 144 9.36 -9.53 2.44
N LEU A 145 8.32 -9.55 1.62
CA LEU A 145 8.16 -10.57 0.58
C LEU A 145 9.12 -10.45 -0.60
N ILE A 146 9.69 -9.29 -0.87
CA ILE A 146 10.63 -9.14 -1.98
C ILE A 146 11.79 -10.15 -1.87
N LYS A 147 12.29 -10.38 -0.66
CA LYS A 147 13.37 -11.37 -0.43
C LYS A 147 12.87 -12.81 -0.63
N TRP A 148 11.63 -13.09 -0.25
CA TRP A 148 11.01 -14.39 -0.49
C TRP A 148 10.85 -14.65 -1.98
N TYR A 149 10.36 -13.68 -2.75
CA TYR A 149 10.22 -13.83 -4.20
C TYR A 149 11.56 -13.99 -4.88
N LEU A 150 12.57 -13.17 -4.52
CA LEU A 150 13.93 -13.31 -5.06
C LEU A 150 14.53 -14.69 -4.78
N ALA A 151 14.28 -15.27 -3.61
CA ALA A 151 14.74 -16.60 -3.25
C ALA A 151 14.10 -17.72 -4.10
N HIS A 152 12.92 -17.48 -4.65
CA HIS A 152 12.18 -18.45 -5.47
C HIS A 152 12.23 -18.16 -6.99
N ALA A 153 12.83 -17.04 -7.39
CA ALA A 153 12.81 -16.59 -8.78
C ALA A 153 13.91 -17.21 -9.67
N HIS A 154 14.90 -17.90 -9.10
CA HIS A 154 16.12 -18.32 -9.79
C HIS A 154 15.90 -19.24 -11.02
N ASP A 155 14.77 -19.96 -11.07
CA ASP A 155 14.41 -20.85 -12.18
C ASP A 155 13.45 -20.22 -13.20
N PHE A 156 13.15 -18.92 -13.06
CA PHE A 156 12.16 -18.22 -13.87
C PHE A 156 12.75 -16.98 -14.55
N ASP A 157 12.33 -16.73 -15.78
CA ASP A 157 12.65 -15.48 -16.49
C ASP A 157 11.70 -14.36 -16.01
N VAL A 158 12.00 -13.84 -14.81
CA VAL A 158 11.23 -12.79 -14.16
C VAL A 158 12.12 -11.75 -13.49
N THR A 159 11.61 -10.54 -13.40
CA THR A 159 12.16 -9.45 -12.61
C THR A 159 11.28 -9.20 -11.38
N ILE A 160 11.88 -9.16 -10.21
CA ILE A 160 11.22 -8.79 -8.96
C ILE A 160 11.74 -7.42 -8.52
N SER A 161 10.84 -6.45 -8.35
CA SER A 161 11.24 -5.08 -8.05
C SER A 161 10.26 -4.34 -7.13
N ASP A 162 10.74 -3.25 -6.55
CA ASP A 162 9.90 -2.25 -5.87
C ASP A 162 9.41 -1.23 -6.92
N PRO A 163 8.12 -1.17 -7.24
CA PRO A 163 7.59 -0.19 -8.20
C PRO A 163 7.57 1.25 -7.63
N ASN A 164 8.02 1.45 -6.39
CA ASN A 164 8.01 2.72 -5.67
C ASN A 164 6.61 3.37 -5.59
N VAL A 165 5.59 2.55 -5.42
CA VAL A 165 4.19 2.98 -5.31
C VAL A 165 3.78 3.04 -3.84
N TRP A 166 2.97 4.04 -3.52
CA TRP A 166 2.41 4.26 -2.20
C TRP A 166 0.89 4.08 -2.25
N VAL A 167 0.38 3.38 -1.24
CA VAL A 167 -1.04 3.04 -1.18
C VAL A 167 -1.76 3.98 -0.22
N THR A 168 -2.89 4.50 -0.67
CA THR A 168 -3.84 5.23 0.16
C THR A 168 -5.20 4.56 0.07
N GLN A 169 -6.03 4.72 1.07
CA GLN A 169 -7.40 4.23 1.10
C GLN A 169 -8.39 5.38 1.22
N VAL A 170 -9.43 5.33 0.41
CA VAL A 170 -10.63 6.18 0.54
C VAL A 170 -11.74 5.27 1.05
N GLN A 171 -12.02 5.32 2.35
CA GLN A 171 -12.86 4.34 3.04
C GLN A 171 -14.13 4.97 3.60
N GLY A 172 -15.28 4.35 3.34
CA GLY A 172 -16.56 4.78 3.89
C GLY A 172 -17.68 4.80 2.85
N PRO A 173 -18.95 4.96 3.28
CA PRO A 173 -20.11 4.89 2.38
C PRO A 173 -20.12 5.98 1.30
N ARG A 174 -19.41 7.09 1.50
CA ARG A 174 -19.29 8.18 0.54
C ARG A 174 -18.01 8.17 -0.29
N SER A 175 -17.21 7.10 -0.23
CA SER A 175 -15.93 7.01 -0.95
C SER A 175 -16.09 7.21 -2.46
N MET A 176 -17.14 6.65 -3.06
CA MET A 176 -17.42 6.80 -4.49
C MET A 176 -17.81 8.22 -4.90
N GLU A 177 -18.47 8.98 -4.01
CA GLU A 177 -18.77 10.39 -4.24
C GLU A 177 -17.47 11.18 -4.34
N VAL A 178 -16.58 11.00 -3.35
CA VAL A 178 -15.27 11.69 -3.33
C VAL A 178 -14.43 11.33 -4.55
N LEU A 179 -14.35 10.05 -4.93
CA LEU A 179 -13.57 9.65 -6.10
C LEU A 179 -14.11 10.28 -7.39
N ARG A 180 -15.43 10.35 -7.57
CA ARG A 180 -16.03 11.02 -8.73
C ARG A 180 -15.77 12.53 -8.75
N ASP A 181 -15.68 13.16 -7.58
CA ASP A 181 -15.43 14.60 -7.47
C ASP A 181 -13.97 14.97 -7.74
N VAL A 182 -13.01 14.08 -7.45
CA VAL A 182 -11.57 14.38 -7.56
C VAL A 182 -10.92 13.85 -8.83
N ILE A 183 -11.54 12.89 -9.52
CA ILE A 183 -11.02 12.35 -10.78
C ILE A 183 -11.27 13.36 -11.90
N ASP A 184 -10.20 13.66 -12.65
CA ASP A 184 -10.28 14.50 -13.83
C ASP A 184 -11.00 13.74 -14.96
N GLY A 185 -12.17 14.19 -15.36
CA GLY A 185 -12.99 13.54 -16.36
C GLY A 185 -13.98 12.50 -15.81
N ASP A 186 -14.30 11.49 -16.60
CA ASP A 186 -15.33 10.52 -16.25
C ASP A 186 -14.78 9.41 -15.35
N PHE A 187 -15.54 9.09 -14.29
CA PHE A 187 -15.26 7.91 -13.48
C PHE A 187 -15.53 6.63 -14.28
N PRO A 188 -14.67 5.58 -14.16
CA PRO A 188 -14.89 4.32 -14.85
C PRO A 188 -16.27 3.70 -14.54
N ASP A 189 -17.07 3.42 -15.56
CA ASP A 189 -18.39 2.80 -15.42
C ASP A 189 -18.60 1.72 -16.51
N PRO A 190 -18.99 0.47 -16.18
CA PRO A 190 -19.26 -0.01 -14.81
C PRO A 190 -17.99 -0.23 -13.99
N TRP A 191 -18.05 0.11 -12.70
CA TRP A 191 -16.98 -0.15 -11.73
C TRP A 191 -17.39 -1.30 -10.81
N ARG A 192 -16.65 -2.37 -10.82
CA ARG A 192 -16.93 -3.58 -10.03
C ARG A 192 -15.83 -3.82 -9.01
N TYR A 193 -16.18 -4.50 -7.95
CA TYR A 193 -15.22 -4.96 -6.95
C TYR A 193 -14.01 -5.62 -7.62
N PHE A 194 -12.82 -5.16 -7.28
CA PHE A 194 -11.54 -5.61 -7.84
C PHE A 194 -11.31 -5.26 -9.33
N ASP A 195 -11.99 -4.29 -9.90
CA ASP A 195 -11.56 -3.66 -11.15
C ASP A 195 -10.31 -2.79 -10.90
N ILE A 196 -9.47 -2.66 -11.89
CA ILE A 196 -8.32 -1.75 -11.91
C ILE A 196 -8.54 -0.72 -13.00
N ALA A 197 -8.30 0.54 -12.69
CA ALA A 197 -8.26 1.60 -13.70
C ALA A 197 -7.13 2.58 -13.39
N THR A 198 -6.57 3.15 -14.44
CA THR A 198 -5.71 4.33 -14.35
C THR A 198 -6.58 5.54 -14.61
N VAL A 199 -6.53 6.52 -13.72
CA VAL A 199 -7.27 7.77 -13.77
C VAL A 199 -6.33 8.94 -13.56
N SER A 200 -6.78 10.16 -13.89
CA SER A 200 -6.05 11.38 -13.53
C SER A 200 -6.70 12.03 -12.30
N ILE A 201 -5.89 12.49 -11.37
CA ILE A 201 -6.31 13.29 -10.21
C ILE A 201 -5.36 14.48 -10.12
N ALA A 202 -5.90 15.69 -10.27
CA ALA A 202 -5.12 16.93 -10.29
C ALA A 202 -3.98 16.91 -11.32
N GLY A 203 -4.21 16.27 -12.47
CA GLY A 203 -3.24 16.14 -13.57
C GLY A 203 -2.20 15.03 -13.39
N GLU A 204 -2.25 14.29 -12.29
CA GLU A 204 -1.34 13.16 -12.01
C GLU A 204 -2.02 11.82 -12.28
N GLU A 205 -1.26 10.89 -12.86
CA GLU A 205 -1.74 9.53 -13.11
C GLU A 205 -1.80 8.70 -11.81
N VAL A 206 -2.98 8.17 -11.50
CA VAL A 206 -3.23 7.38 -10.30
C VAL A 206 -3.90 6.07 -10.70
N LEU A 207 -3.41 4.96 -10.14
CA LEU A 207 -4.07 3.67 -10.27
C LEU A 207 -5.05 3.48 -9.13
N ILE A 208 -6.30 3.19 -9.47
CA ILE A 208 -7.38 2.90 -8.52
C ILE A 208 -7.86 1.45 -8.64
N THR A 209 -8.28 0.88 -7.51
CA THR A 209 -8.84 -0.47 -7.44
C THR A 209 -9.84 -0.62 -6.29
#